data_cca92d3f3fa10d4484cbb92fcbd5b543
#
_entry.id   cca92d3f3fa10d4484cbb92fcbd5b543
#
_cell.length_a   1.000
_cell.length_b   1.000
_cell.length_c   1.000
_cell.angle_alpha   90.00
_cell.angle_beta   90.00
_cell.angle_gamma   90.00
#
_symmetry.space_group_name_H-M   'P 1'
#
loop_
_entity.id
_entity.type
_entity.pdbx_description
1 polymer ?
#
loop_
_entity_poly.entity_id
_entity_poly.type
_entity_poly.pdbx_seq_one_letter_code
_entity_poly.pdbx_strand_id
1 'polypeptide(L)'
;MVIAGAAVAISGLLTGCSAGHDAVAQGGTFEFVSPGGKTDIFYDPPSTRSRPGPLSGPDLSDPARTLSLDDPIFSGNVVVINVWGQWCGPCRAEVTQLQQAYDATREAGASFLGIDVRDNNRQAALDFVNDRAVTYPSIYDPAMRTLIAFGGKYPTTVIPSTLVLDRQHRVAAVFLRELLASDLQPVVQKLTQEAPPGLKTPGKQ
;
A
#
# COMPACT_ATOMS: atom_id res chain seq x y z
N MET A 1 51.99 -27.66 54.33
CA MET A 1 50.50 -27.80 54.29
C MET A 1 49.99 -26.89 53.14
N VAL A 2 49.78 -27.49 51.99
CA VAL A 2 49.42 -26.80 50.76
C VAL A 2 47.93 -27.03 50.54
N ILE A 3 47.15 -25.93 50.45
CA ILE A 3 45.73 -25.97 50.17
C ILE A 3 45.59 -25.56 48.71
N ALA A 4 45.17 -26.53 47.88
CA ALA A 4 44.81 -26.29 46.46
C ALA A 4 43.37 -25.76 46.37
N GLY A 5 43.20 -24.57 45.84
CA GLY A 5 41.89 -23.97 45.50
C GLY A 5 41.43 -24.38 44.11
N ALA A 6 40.33 -25.08 44.01
CA ALA A 6 39.69 -25.41 42.73
C ALA A 6 38.84 -24.24 42.22
N ALA A 7 39.20 -23.70 41.05
CA ALA A 7 38.38 -22.72 40.33
C ALA A 7 37.33 -23.43 39.51
N VAL A 8 36.05 -23.21 39.86
CA VAL A 8 34.89 -23.67 39.08
C VAL A 8 34.58 -22.62 38.01
N ALA A 9 34.80 -22.93 36.74
CA ALA A 9 34.39 -22.13 35.62
C ALA A 9 32.90 -22.40 35.31
N ILE A 10 32.05 -21.42 35.58
CA ILE A 10 30.65 -21.43 35.18
C ILE A 10 30.57 -20.90 33.76
N SER A 11 30.42 -21.80 32.80
CA SER A 11 30.11 -21.46 31.41
C SER A 11 28.61 -21.11 31.30
N GLY A 12 28.32 -19.82 31.35
CA GLY A 12 26.95 -19.31 31.07
C GLY A 12 26.65 -19.42 29.59
N LEU A 13 25.70 -20.29 29.23
CA LEU A 13 25.05 -20.33 27.91
C LEU A 13 24.14 -19.09 27.78
N LEU A 14 24.63 -18.08 27.08
CA LEU A 14 23.80 -16.97 26.58
C LEU A 14 23.00 -17.49 25.40
N THR A 15 21.78 -17.97 25.64
CA THR A 15 20.79 -18.14 24.57
C THR A 15 20.35 -16.73 24.11
N GLY A 16 20.97 -16.24 23.06
CA GLY A 16 20.54 -15.03 22.39
C GLY A 16 19.18 -15.27 21.75
N CYS A 17 18.14 -14.54 22.20
CA CYS A 17 16.93 -14.38 21.43
C CYS A 17 17.32 -13.73 20.10
N SER A 18 17.16 -14.45 18.98
CA SER A 18 17.25 -13.83 17.67
C SER A 18 16.06 -12.87 17.55
N ALA A 19 16.32 -11.57 17.65
CA ALA A 19 15.37 -10.56 17.23
C ALA A 19 15.09 -10.80 15.75
N GLY A 20 13.79 -11.00 15.40
CA GLY A 20 13.39 -11.15 14.02
C GLY A 20 13.86 -9.95 13.20
N HIS A 21 14.27 -10.21 11.95
CA HIS A 21 14.83 -9.21 11.04
C HIS A 21 13.83 -8.15 10.56
N ASP A 22 12.66 -8.05 11.20
CA ASP A 22 11.53 -7.23 10.74
C ASP A 22 11.46 -5.83 11.36
N ALA A 23 12.39 -5.47 12.26
CA ALA A 23 12.45 -4.15 12.86
C ALA A 23 13.89 -3.61 12.86
N VAL A 24 14.12 -2.51 12.16
CA VAL A 24 15.38 -1.77 12.17
C VAL A 24 15.16 -0.43 12.88
N ALA A 25 15.81 -0.24 14.01
CA ALA A 25 15.82 1.05 14.70
C ALA A 25 16.97 1.91 14.13
N GLN A 26 16.64 2.93 13.36
CA GLN A 26 17.58 3.99 12.98
C GLN A 26 17.13 5.31 13.60
N GLY A 27 17.99 5.89 14.44
CA GLY A 27 17.80 7.25 14.94
C GLY A 27 16.56 7.49 15.82
N GLY A 28 16.05 6.48 16.54
CA GLY A 28 14.93 6.63 17.47
C GLY A 28 13.55 6.57 16.84
N THR A 29 13.43 6.34 15.54
CA THR A 29 12.18 6.04 14.84
C THR A 29 12.11 4.54 14.53
N PHE A 30 10.99 3.90 14.91
CA PHE A 30 10.71 2.52 14.49
C PHE A 30 10.13 2.56 13.07
N GLU A 31 10.90 2.11 12.10
CA GLU A 31 10.42 1.89 10.74
C GLU A 31 9.94 0.44 10.63
N PHE A 32 8.63 0.24 10.55
CA PHE A 32 8.07 -1.08 10.26
C PHE A 32 8.21 -1.34 8.76
N VAL A 33 9.22 -2.09 8.38
CA VAL A 33 9.34 -2.66 7.04
C VAL A 33 8.51 -3.93 6.95
N SER A 34 8.01 -4.24 5.74
CA SER A 34 7.23 -5.45 5.48
C SER A 34 8.00 -6.72 5.85
N PRO A 35 7.30 -7.88 6.00
CA PRO A 35 7.96 -9.14 6.26
C PRO A 35 9.12 -9.40 5.29
N GLY A 36 10.33 -9.57 5.82
CA GLY A 36 11.56 -9.73 5.06
C GLY A 36 12.14 -8.44 4.47
N GLY A 37 11.72 -7.26 4.94
CA GLY A 37 12.29 -5.96 4.53
C GLY A 37 11.94 -5.53 3.09
N LYS A 38 10.95 -6.17 2.46
CA LYS A 38 10.53 -5.86 1.09
C LYS A 38 9.62 -4.64 1.07
N THR A 39 9.95 -3.65 0.26
CA THR A 39 9.09 -2.50 -0.02
C THR A 39 8.14 -2.73 -1.18
N ASP A 40 8.46 -3.67 -2.06
CA ASP A 40 7.67 -4.01 -3.24
C ASP A 40 7.24 -5.49 -3.14
N ILE A 41 5.95 -5.73 -3.00
CA ILE A 41 5.36 -7.05 -2.77
C ILE A 41 4.40 -7.35 -3.92
N PHE A 42 4.61 -8.48 -4.60
CA PHE A 42 3.75 -8.91 -5.70
C PHE A 42 3.05 -10.22 -5.36
N TYR A 43 1.76 -10.30 -5.68
CA TYR A 43 0.93 -11.49 -5.54
C TYR A 43 0.73 -12.12 -6.92
N ASP A 44 1.65 -12.99 -7.29
CA ASP A 44 1.67 -13.73 -8.55
C ASP A 44 2.05 -15.19 -8.25
N PRO A 45 1.32 -16.18 -8.74
CA PRO A 45 0.24 -16.13 -9.73
C PRO A 45 -1.07 -15.52 -9.19
N PRO A 46 -2.06 -15.18 -10.07
CA PRO A 46 -3.33 -14.56 -9.67
C PRO A 46 -4.14 -15.34 -8.61
N SER A 47 -3.88 -16.64 -8.46
CA SER A 47 -4.48 -17.49 -7.41
C SER A 47 -4.05 -17.13 -5.99
N THR A 48 -2.95 -16.39 -5.83
CA THR A 48 -2.46 -15.92 -4.52
C THR A 48 -3.11 -14.62 -4.07
N ARG A 49 -3.82 -13.92 -4.98
CA ARG A 49 -4.49 -12.66 -4.72
C ARG A 49 -5.79 -12.88 -3.98
N SER A 50 -6.18 -11.93 -3.13
CA SER A 50 -7.50 -11.91 -2.49
C SER A 50 -8.05 -10.50 -2.42
N ARG A 51 -9.37 -10.37 -2.36
CA ARG A 51 -10.05 -9.07 -2.20
C ARG A 51 -9.81 -8.52 -0.80
N PRO A 52 -9.68 -7.19 -0.64
CA PRO A 52 -9.81 -6.55 0.65
C PRO A 52 -11.25 -6.70 1.17
N GLY A 53 -11.47 -6.40 2.44
CA GLY A 53 -12.82 -6.22 2.98
C GLY A 53 -13.53 -5.00 2.38
N PRO A 54 -14.77 -4.71 2.82
CA PRO A 54 -15.49 -3.52 2.38
C PRO A 54 -14.66 -2.25 2.65
N LEU A 55 -14.48 -1.42 1.62
CA LEU A 55 -13.70 -0.19 1.69
C LEU A 55 -14.60 0.96 1.23
N SER A 56 -14.94 1.84 2.17
CA SER A 56 -15.74 3.02 1.90
C SER A 56 -15.49 4.11 2.94
N GLY A 57 -15.71 5.37 2.55
CA GLY A 57 -15.57 6.51 3.45
C GLY A 57 -16.02 7.82 2.81
N PRO A 58 -16.06 8.93 3.59
CA PRO A 58 -16.44 10.24 3.07
C PRO A 58 -15.51 10.69 1.95
N ASP A 59 -16.05 11.24 0.89
CA ASP A 59 -15.28 11.87 -0.18
C ASP A 59 -14.56 13.12 0.34
N LEU A 60 -13.27 13.27 0.04
CA LEU A 60 -12.49 14.44 0.43
C LEU A 60 -13.07 15.73 -0.15
N SER A 61 -13.58 15.72 -1.38
CA SER A 61 -14.12 16.90 -2.07
C SER A 61 -15.57 17.21 -1.67
N ASP A 62 -16.36 16.19 -1.35
CA ASP A 62 -17.78 16.34 -0.95
C ASP A 62 -18.10 15.48 0.28
N PRO A 63 -18.18 16.08 1.50
CA PRO A 63 -18.47 15.33 2.72
C PRO A 63 -19.83 14.66 2.78
N ALA A 64 -20.77 15.08 1.94
CA ALA A 64 -22.10 14.46 1.86
C ALA A 64 -22.09 13.17 1.01
N ARG A 65 -21.04 12.99 0.22
CA ARG A 65 -20.84 11.81 -0.61
C ARG A 65 -20.01 10.76 0.13
N THR A 66 -20.37 9.49 -0.02
CA THR A 66 -19.53 8.35 0.36
C THR A 66 -18.93 7.74 -0.91
N LEU A 67 -17.61 7.56 -0.90
CA LEU A 67 -16.90 6.77 -1.91
C LEU A 67 -16.79 5.33 -1.42
N SER A 68 -16.97 4.38 -2.33
CA SER A 68 -16.82 2.95 -2.07
C SER A 68 -16.01 2.29 -3.19
N LEU A 69 -15.20 1.28 -2.86
CA LEU A 69 -14.54 0.46 -3.88
C LEU A 69 -15.56 -0.29 -4.79
N ASP A 70 -16.81 -0.43 -4.33
CA ASP A 70 -17.89 -1.03 -5.10
C ASP A 70 -18.64 -0.02 -6.00
N ASP A 71 -18.23 1.26 -6.02
CA ASP A 71 -18.84 2.25 -6.91
C ASP A 71 -18.60 1.89 -8.39
N PRO A 72 -19.56 2.25 -9.27
CA PRO A 72 -19.46 1.96 -10.71
C PRO A 72 -18.17 2.46 -11.38
N ILE A 73 -17.57 3.55 -10.88
CA ILE A 73 -16.32 4.13 -11.42
C ILE A 73 -15.11 3.20 -11.26
N PHE A 74 -15.18 2.22 -10.35
CA PHE A 74 -14.12 1.24 -10.12
C PHE A 74 -14.44 -0.12 -10.74
N SER A 75 -15.71 -0.36 -11.07
CA SER A 75 -16.18 -1.68 -11.51
C SER A 75 -15.48 -2.16 -12.78
N GLY A 76 -14.85 -3.34 -12.70
CA GLY A 76 -14.13 -3.97 -13.82
C GLY A 76 -12.81 -3.29 -14.19
N ASN A 77 -12.40 -2.26 -13.47
CA ASN A 77 -11.11 -1.59 -13.64
C ASN A 77 -10.02 -2.20 -12.74
N VAL A 78 -8.77 -2.06 -13.16
CA VAL A 78 -7.62 -2.14 -12.25
C VAL A 78 -7.69 -0.93 -11.34
N VAL A 79 -7.63 -1.14 -10.02
CA VAL A 79 -7.74 -0.02 -9.07
C VAL A 79 -6.41 0.17 -8.35
N VAL A 80 -5.90 1.38 -8.41
CA VAL A 80 -4.73 1.82 -7.61
C VAL A 80 -5.25 2.56 -6.39
N ILE A 81 -4.93 2.06 -5.20
CA ILE A 81 -5.28 2.68 -3.92
C ILE A 81 -4.00 3.25 -3.31
N ASN A 82 -3.94 4.56 -3.13
CA ASN A 82 -2.80 5.23 -2.49
C ASN A 82 -3.23 5.77 -1.12
N VAL A 83 -2.52 5.33 -0.08
CA VAL A 83 -2.69 5.82 1.29
C VAL A 83 -1.69 6.96 1.53
N TRP A 84 -2.17 8.15 1.80
CA TRP A 84 -1.38 9.37 1.81
C TRP A 84 -1.81 10.35 2.91
N GLY A 85 -1.08 11.44 3.07
CA GLY A 85 -1.45 12.59 3.88
C GLY A 85 -0.68 13.83 3.44
N GLN A 86 -1.29 15.02 3.51
CA GLN A 86 -0.63 16.26 3.09
C GLN A 86 0.60 16.61 3.95
N TRP A 87 0.64 16.13 5.19
CA TRP A 87 1.74 16.25 6.14
C TRP A 87 2.97 15.38 5.80
N CYS A 88 2.80 14.38 4.94
CA CYS A 88 3.79 13.37 4.62
C CYS A 88 4.72 13.86 3.50
N GLY A 89 6.00 14.04 3.78
CA GLY A 89 7.00 14.51 2.80
C GLY A 89 7.08 13.65 1.54
N PRO A 90 7.31 12.33 1.64
CA PRO A 90 7.35 11.41 0.48
C PRO A 90 6.03 11.39 -0.29
N CYS A 91 4.85 11.48 0.38
CA CYS A 91 3.56 11.54 -0.31
C CYS A 91 3.45 12.80 -1.19
N ARG A 92 4.00 13.92 -0.71
CA ARG A 92 4.05 15.20 -1.46
C ARG A 92 4.94 15.11 -2.70
N ALA A 93 5.98 14.27 -2.67
CA ALA A 93 6.88 14.05 -3.79
C ALA A 93 6.24 13.13 -4.85
N GLU A 94 5.52 12.07 -4.42
CA GLU A 94 4.96 11.07 -5.36
C GLU A 94 3.65 11.49 -6.03
N VAL A 95 2.87 12.43 -5.47
CA VAL A 95 1.50 12.72 -5.92
C VAL A 95 1.40 13.07 -7.40
N THR A 96 2.35 13.85 -7.94
CA THR A 96 2.39 14.21 -9.36
C THR A 96 2.78 13.01 -10.24
N GLN A 97 3.57 12.09 -9.72
CA GLN A 97 3.93 10.84 -10.38
C GLN A 97 2.74 9.89 -10.47
N LEU A 98 1.93 9.82 -9.40
CA LEU A 98 0.68 9.07 -9.38
C LEU A 98 -0.34 9.66 -10.36
N GLN A 99 -0.46 10.99 -10.44
CA GLN A 99 -1.34 11.63 -11.44
C GLN A 99 -0.87 11.30 -12.87
N GLN A 100 0.43 11.34 -13.16
CA GLN A 100 0.97 10.94 -14.46
C GLN A 100 0.65 9.48 -14.78
N ALA A 101 0.79 8.58 -13.80
CA ALA A 101 0.44 7.17 -13.98
C ALA A 101 -1.06 6.99 -14.25
N TYR A 102 -1.92 7.73 -13.55
CA TYR A 102 -3.36 7.73 -13.78
C TYR A 102 -3.71 8.18 -15.20
N ASP A 103 -3.19 9.33 -15.62
CA ASP A 103 -3.46 9.88 -16.97
C ASP A 103 -3.01 8.92 -18.08
N ALA A 104 -1.90 8.21 -17.89
CA ALA A 104 -1.37 7.24 -18.84
C ALA A 104 -2.15 5.92 -18.88
N THR A 105 -2.95 5.59 -17.86
CA THR A 105 -3.55 4.25 -17.73
C THR A 105 -5.08 4.24 -17.64
N ARG A 106 -5.73 5.38 -17.36
CA ARG A 106 -7.19 5.47 -17.18
C ARG A 106 -7.99 4.96 -18.39
N GLU A 107 -7.53 5.29 -19.61
CA GLU A 107 -8.20 4.86 -20.83
C GLU A 107 -8.01 3.36 -21.13
N ALA A 108 -7.00 2.74 -20.55
CA ALA A 108 -6.79 1.29 -20.59
C ALA A 108 -7.61 0.52 -19.54
N GLY A 109 -8.42 1.22 -18.73
CA GLY A 109 -9.28 0.63 -17.70
C GLY A 109 -8.60 0.57 -16.33
N ALA A 110 -7.87 1.60 -15.97
CA ALA A 110 -7.39 1.82 -14.61
C ALA A 110 -8.17 2.96 -13.93
N SER A 111 -8.44 2.81 -12.64
CA SER A 111 -9.00 3.85 -11.76
C SER A 111 -8.10 4.03 -10.56
N PHE A 112 -8.06 5.25 -10.01
CA PHE A 112 -7.26 5.57 -8.84
C PHE A 112 -8.16 6.05 -7.70
N LEU A 113 -7.80 5.70 -6.47
CA LEU A 113 -8.47 6.09 -5.24
C LEU A 113 -7.43 6.48 -4.19
N GLY A 114 -7.44 7.72 -3.74
CA GLY A 114 -6.67 8.15 -2.59
C GLY A 114 -7.36 7.79 -1.27
N ILE A 115 -6.60 7.59 -0.21
CA ILE A 115 -7.09 7.56 1.17
C ILE A 115 -6.23 8.50 1.97
N ASP A 116 -6.78 9.67 2.32
CA ASP A 116 -6.12 10.68 3.13
C ASP A 116 -6.24 10.33 4.60
N VAL A 117 -5.09 10.13 5.26
CA VAL A 117 -5.03 9.62 6.64
C VAL A 117 -4.23 10.55 7.56
N ARG A 118 -4.55 10.51 8.85
CA ARG A 118 -3.90 11.30 9.91
C ARG A 118 -3.87 12.81 9.61
N ASP A 119 -4.79 13.26 8.80
CA ASP A 119 -4.93 14.67 8.43
C ASP A 119 -6.16 15.25 9.12
N ASN A 120 -5.95 16.07 10.15
CA ASN A 120 -7.03 16.66 10.93
C ASN A 120 -7.58 17.95 10.30
N ASN A 121 -7.00 18.40 9.19
CA ASN A 121 -7.45 19.57 8.45
C ASN A 121 -7.85 19.19 7.02
N ARG A 122 -9.13 18.85 6.83
CA ARG A 122 -9.68 18.48 5.54
C ARG A 122 -9.47 19.55 4.46
N GLN A 123 -9.58 20.82 4.81
CA GLN A 123 -9.38 21.90 3.85
C GLN A 123 -7.94 21.94 3.34
N ALA A 124 -6.96 21.76 4.23
CA ALA A 124 -5.55 21.69 3.83
C ALA A 124 -5.26 20.50 2.92
N ALA A 125 -5.88 19.33 3.18
CA ALA A 125 -5.79 18.18 2.30
C ALA A 125 -6.42 18.45 0.92
N LEU A 126 -7.60 19.11 0.90
CA LEU A 126 -8.28 19.50 -0.33
C LEU A 126 -7.47 20.52 -1.13
N ASP A 127 -6.93 21.54 -0.47
CA ASP A 127 -6.08 22.55 -1.12
C ASP A 127 -4.84 21.87 -1.73
N PHE A 128 -4.24 20.93 -1.01
CA PHE A 128 -3.07 20.19 -1.50
C PHE A 128 -3.36 19.39 -2.80
N VAL A 129 -4.47 18.65 -2.87
CA VAL A 129 -4.81 17.90 -4.10
C VAL A 129 -5.16 18.82 -5.25
N ASN A 130 -5.80 19.96 -4.97
CA ASN A 130 -6.12 20.97 -5.99
C ASN A 130 -4.86 21.65 -6.53
N ASP A 131 -3.95 22.06 -5.65
CA ASP A 131 -2.66 22.69 -6.03
C ASP A 131 -1.78 21.75 -6.89
N ARG A 132 -1.94 20.47 -6.72
CA ARG A 132 -1.21 19.43 -7.48
C ARG A 132 -1.97 18.88 -8.68
N ALA A 133 -3.15 19.45 -8.97
CA ALA A 133 -4.04 19.05 -10.05
C ALA A 133 -4.36 17.54 -10.04
N VAL A 134 -4.56 16.97 -8.85
CA VAL A 134 -4.99 15.58 -8.69
C VAL A 134 -6.45 15.47 -9.13
N THR A 135 -6.74 14.56 -10.07
CA THR A 135 -8.08 14.44 -10.67
C THR A 135 -8.81 13.16 -10.27
N TYR A 136 -8.15 12.22 -9.63
CA TYR A 136 -8.81 11.03 -9.08
C TYR A 136 -9.34 11.30 -7.66
N PRO A 137 -10.44 10.63 -7.25
CA PRO A 137 -11.09 10.87 -5.96
C PRO A 137 -10.25 10.37 -4.78
N SER A 138 -10.48 10.95 -3.60
CA SER A 138 -9.89 10.50 -2.34
C SER A 138 -10.93 10.37 -1.24
N ILE A 139 -10.83 9.32 -0.44
CA ILE A 139 -11.53 9.18 0.84
C ILE A 139 -10.80 10.01 1.90
N TYR A 140 -11.54 10.77 2.71
CA TYR A 140 -11.02 11.47 3.88
C TYR A 140 -11.19 10.60 5.12
N ASP A 141 -10.09 10.04 5.64
CA ASP A 141 -10.09 9.11 6.78
C ASP A 141 -8.97 9.43 7.80
N PRO A 142 -9.06 10.54 8.53
CA PRO A 142 -8.03 10.91 9.51
C PRO A 142 -7.80 9.86 10.59
N ALA A 143 -8.79 9.03 10.86
CA ALA A 143 -8.72 7.96 11.87
C ALA A 143 -8.21 6.61 11.33
N MET A 144 -7.87 6.50 10.05
CA MET A 144 -7.36 5.28 9.38
C MET A 144 -8.33 4.07 9.48
N ARG A 145 -9.62 4.30 9.63
CA ARG A 145 -10.62 3.23 9.80
C ARG A 145 -10.82 2.39 8.55
N THR A 146 -10.70 3.01 7.38
CA THR A 146 -10.81 2.32 6.08
C THR A 146 -9.73 1.26 5.90
N LEU A 147 -8.56 1.43 6.55
CA LEU A 147 -7.45 0.47 6.43
C LEU A 147 -7.75 -0.89 7.08
N ILE A 148 -8.79 -0.99 7.92
CA ILE A 148 -9.31 -2.27 8.44
C ILE A 148 -9.73 -3.20 7.30
N ALA A 149 -10.16 -2.66 6.15
CA ALA A 149 -10.50 -3.45 4.97
C ALA A 149 -9.35 -4.35 4.49
N PHE A 150 -8.11 -3.99 4.78
CA PHE A 150 -6.94 -4.78 4.42
C PHE A 150 -6.61 -5.89 5.45
N GLY A 151 -7.34 -5.93 6.59
CA GLY A 151 -7.40 -7.05 7.54
C GLY A 151 -6.07 -7.48 8.15
N GLY A 152 -5.06 -6.58 8.20
CA GLY A 152 -3.70 -6.94 8.63
C GLY A 152 -2.97 -7.88 7.67
N LYS A 153 -3.61 -8.33 6.58
CA LYS A 153 -3.03 -9.19 5.55
C LYS A 153 -2.08 -8.41 4.64
N TYR A 154 -2.42 -7.15 4.40
CA TYR A 154 -1.62 -6.25 3.57
C TYR A 154 -1.06 -5.13 4.44
N PRO A 155 0.25 -4.87 4.41
CA PRO A 155 0.84 -3.81 5.20
C PRO A 155 0.40 -2.44 4.65
N THR A 156 -0.28 -1.65 5.50
CA THR A 156 -0.77 -0.30 5.17
C THR A 156 -0.46 0.72 6.25
N THR A 157 0.40 0.35 7.22
CA THR A 157 0.79 1.23 8.32
C THR A 157 1.93 2.18 7.96
N VAL A 158 2.66 1.87 6.89
CA VAL A 158 3.67 2.75 6.29
C VAL A 158 2.98 3.76 5.38
N ILE A 159 3.34 5.04 5.47
CA ILE A 159 2.79 6.11 4.65
C ILE A 159 3.96 6.79 3.90
N PRO A 160 3.94 6.84 2.56
CA PRO A 160 2.90 6.34 1.67
C PRO A 160 2.90 4.81 1.52
N SER A 161 1.73 4.25 1.22
CA SER A 161 1.60 2.90 0.70
C SER A 161 0.63 2.87 -0.47
N THR A 162 0.98 2.11 -1.50
CA THR A 162 0.15 1.98 -2.70
C THR A 162 -0.17 0.52 -2.95
N LEU A 163 -1.46 0.21 -3.07
CA LEU A 163 -1.96 -1.12 -3.41
C LEU A 163 -2.50 -1.09 -4.84
N VAL A 164 -2.18 -2.11 -5.62
CA VAL A 164 -2.73 -2.27 -6.98
C VAL A 164 -3.63 -3.50 -6.98
N LEU A 165 -4.90 -3.29 -7.31
CA LEU A 165 -5.92 -4.32 -7.39
C LEU A 165 -6.15 -4.70 -8.84
N ASP A 166 -6.34 -5.99 -9.11
CA ASP A 166 -6.74 -6.46 -10.44
C ASP A 166 -8.23 -6.13 -10.74
N ARG A 167 -8.70 -6.45 -11.95
CA ARG A 167 -10.09 -6.16 -12.39
C ARG A 167 -11.18 -6.83 -11.54
N GLN A 168 -10.82 -7.83 -10.71
CA GLN A 168 -11.70 -8.45 -9.72
C GLN A 168 -11.52 -7.84 -8.32
N HIS A 169 -10.80 -6.72 -8.23
CA HIS A 169 -10.44 -6.03 -7.01
C HIS A 169 -9.67 -6.90 -6.00
N ARG A 170 -8.84 -7.83 -6.49
CA ARG A 170 -7.92 -8.62 -5.65
C ARG A 170 -6.56 -7.93 -5.65
N VAL A 171 -5.92 -7.85 -4.48
CA VAL A 171 -4.61 -7.21 -4.34
C VAL A 171 -3.56 -7.99 -5.14
N ALA A 172 -2.96 -7.34 -6.12
CA ALA A 172 -1.92 -7.88 -7.01
C ALA A 172 -0.53 -7.36 -6.66
N ALA A 173 -0.41 -6.13 -6.14
CA ALA A 173 0.85 -5.58 -5.67
C ALA A 173 0.63 -4.63 -4.49
N VAL A 174 1.66 -4.49 -3.65
CA VAL A 174 1.75 -3.51 -2.56
C VAL A 174 3.12 -2.87 -2.60
N PHE A 175 3.15 -1.55 -2.55
CA PHE A 175 4.36 -0.75 -2.47
C PHE A 175 4.35 0.04 -1.16
N LEU A 176 5.46 -0.02 -0.43
CA LEU A 176 5.64 0.60 0.89
C LEU A 176 6.72 1.69 0.82
N ARG A 177 6.71 2.45 -0.23
CA ARG A 177 7.66 3.51 -0.54
C ARG A 177 7.03 4.54 -1.47
N GLU A 178 7.68 5.68 -1.58
CA GLU A 178 7.43 6.65 -2.64
C GLU A 178 7.58 6.01 -4.03
N LEU A 179 6.68 6.33 -4.95
CA LEU A 179 6.64 5.77 -6.30
C LEU A 179 6.88 6.84 -7.36
N LEU A 180 7.61 6.43 -8.40
CA LEU A 180 7.63 7.13 -9.68
C LEU A 180 6.53 6.58 -10.61
N ALA A 181 6.12 7.37 -11.58
CA ALA A 181 5.19 6.91 -12.62
C ALA A 181 5.74 5.67 -13.36
N SER A 182 7.06 5.63 -13.58
CA SER A 182 7.77 4.49 -14.20
C SER A 182 7.74 3.20 -13.37
N ASP A 183 7.55 3.28 -12.06
CA ASP A 183 7.39 2.09 -11.20
C ASP A 183 5.99 1.50 -11.33
N LEU A 184 4.98 2.37 -11.37
CA LEU A 184 3.57 1.98 -11.27
C LEU A 184 2.94 1.62 -12.63
N GLN A 185 3.23 2.40 -13.69
CA GLN A 185 2.64 2.21 -15.01
C GLN A 185 2.79 0.78 -15.55
N PRO A 186 3.97 0.13 -15.53
CA PRO A 186 4.12 -1.23 -16.06
C PRO A 186 3.27 -2.26 -15.31
N VAL A 187 3.11 -2.10 -13.98
CA VAL A 187 2.30 -2.99 -13.15
C VAL A 187 0.83 -2.83 -13.50
N VAL A 188 0.33 -1.60 -13.59
CA VAL A 188 -1.06 -1.31 -13.96
C VAL A 188 -1.35 -1.80 -15.38
N GLN A 189 -0.47 -1.51 -16.35
CA GLN A 189 -0.62 -1.95 -17.74
C GLN A 189 -0.67 -3.48 -17.86
N LYS A 190 0.22 -4.20 -17.15
CA LYS A 190 0.18 -5.68 -17.10
C LYS A 190 -1.19 -6.16 -16.63
N LEU A 191 -1.72 -5.61 -15.55
CA LEU A 191 -3.00 -6.02 -14.98
C LEU A 191 -4.21 -5.67 -15.86
N THR A 192 -4.17 -4.54 -16.57
CA THR A 192 -5.22 -4.18 -17.53
C THR A 192 -5.29 -5.12 -18.74
N GLN A 193 -4.19 -5.81 -19.05
CA GLN A 193 -4.08 -6.78 -20.13
C GLN A 193 -4.34 -8.23 -19.67
N GLU A 194 -4.47 -8.49 -18.37
CA GLU A 194 -4.79 -9.82 -17.87
C GLU A 194 -6.19 -10.25 -18.36
N ALA A 195 -6.27 -11.45 -18.91
CA ALA A 195 -7.55 -12.03 -19.34
C ALA A 195 -8.51 -12.17 -18.16
N PRO A 196 -9.83 -11.94 -18.36
CA PRO A 196 -10.81 -12.24 -17.34
C PRO A 196 -10.71 -13.72 -16.92
N PRO A 197 -10.91 -14.04 -15.63
CA PRO A 197 -10.86 -15.41 -15.17
C PRO A 197 -11.93 -16.25 -15.91
N GLY A 198 -11.50 -17.34 -16.53
CA GLY A 198 -12.38 -18.25 -17.27
C GLY A 198 -12.18 -18.27 -18.79
N LEU A 199 -11.55 -17.28 -19.40
CA LEU A 199 -11.07 -17.44 -20.79
C LEU A 199 -9.75 -18.22 -20.78
N LYS A 200 -9.83 -19.51 -21.11
CA LYS A 200 -8.63 -20.28 -21.45
C LYS A 200 -8.01 -19.62 -22.69
N THR A 201 -6.79 -19.16 -22.58
CA THR A 201 -5.98 -18.75 -23.74
C THR A 201 -6.02 -19.91 -24.75
N PRO A 202 -6.36 -19.68 -26.03
CA PRO A 202 -6.24 -20.72 -27.05
C PRO A 202 -4.80 -21.20 -27.04
N GLY A 203 -4.59 -22.47 -26.72
CA GLY A 203 -3.27 -23.07 -26.71
C GLY A 203 -2.59 -22.85 -28.07
N LYS A 204 -1.38 -22.30 -28.05
CA LYS A 204 -0.49 -22.41 -29.20
C LYS A 204 -0.27 -23.91 -29.45
N GLN A 205 -0.87 -24.41 -30.54
CA GLN A 205 -0.50 -25.70 -31.13
C GLN A 205 0.88 -25.59 -31.79
#